data_4933f213d38ba46d79a3855b70e64a31
#
_entry.id   4933f213d38ba46d79a3855b70e64a31
#
_cell.length_a   1.000
_cell.length_b   1.000
_cell.length_c   1.000
_cell.angle_alpha   90.00
_cell.angle_beta   90.00
_cell.angle_gamma   90.00
#
_symmetry.space_group_name_H-M   'P 1'
#
loop_
_entity.id
_entity.type
_entity.pdbx_description
1 polymer ?
#
loop_
_entity_poly.entity_id
_entity_poly.type
_entity_poly.pdbx_seq_one_letter_code
_entity_poly.pdbx_strand_id
1 'polypeptide(L)'
;GIVSELYLSHKLCGFPMEKLSQVVYYIKEYYPALFFDCTDYDTLYELMTHDKKNEGGIINFTLLKNVGDVRINQSVTKEKILESLDFYRESFGI
;
A
#
# COMPACT_ATOMS: atom_id res chain seq x y z
N GLY A 1 -0.76 -4.41 -3.91
CA GLY A 1 0.43 -4.16 -4.54
C GLY A 1 1.54 -3.55 -3.71
N ILE A 2 2.72 -3.60 -4.26
CA ILE A 2 3.92 -3.13 -3.58
C ILE A 2 3.89 -1.62 -3.27
N VAL A 3 3.30 -0.82 -4.15
CA VAL A 3 3.20 0.63 -3.93
C VAL A 3 2.35 0.93 -2.70
N SER A 4 1.21 0.25 -2.57
CA SER A 4 0.33 0.43 -1.41
C SER A 4 1.03 0.01 -0.12
N GLU A 5 1.73 -1.12 -0.13
CA GLU A 5 2.45 -1.61 1.06
C GLU A 5 3.58 -0.66 1.46
N LEU A 6 4.30 -0.09 0.51
CA LEU A 6 5.34 0.89 0.80
C LEU A 6 4.77 2.21 1.30
N TYR A 7 3.62 2.64 0.77
CA TYR A 7 2.94 3.82 1.28
C TYR A 7 2.52 3.61 2.74
N LEU A 8 1.92 2.45 3.04
CA LEU A 8 1.55 2.11 4.41
C LEU A 8 2.78 2.03 5.32
N SER A 9 3.87 1.50 4.81
CA SER A 9 5.15 1.47 5.54
C SER A 9 5.62 2.89 5.89
N HIS A 10 5.50 3.82 4.95
CA HIS A 10 5.85 5.22 5.18
C HIS A 10 4.96 5.84 6.26
N LYS A 11 3.64 5.65 6.16
CA LYS A 11 2.70 6.26 7.08
C LYS A 11 2.73 5.67 8.48
N LEU A 12 2.89 4.36 8.58
CA LEU A 12 2.73 3.65 9.85
C LEU A 12 4.05 3.29 10.51
N CYS A 13 5.11 3.08 9.74
CA CYS A 13 6.40 2.65 10.25
C CYS A 13 7.52 3.65 10.01
N GLY A 14 7.25 4.75 9.30
CA GLY A 14 8.25 5.78 9.03
C GLY A 14 9.22 5.44 7.90
N PHE A 15 8.83 4.56 6.98
CA PHE A 15 9.66 4.25 5.81
C PHE A 15 10.02 5.54 5.08
N PRO A 16 11.30 5.74 4.70
CA PRO A 16 11.73 7.02 4.11
C PRO A 16 10.98 7.38 2.84
N MET A 17 10.42 8.59 2.79
CA MET A 17 9.68 9.08 1.62
C MET A 17 10.57 9.11 0.38
N GLU A 18 11.84 9.44 0.53
CA GLU A 18 12.78 9.47 -0.57
C GLU A 18 12.87 8.10 -1.27
N LYS A 19 12.95 7.03 -0.48
CA LYS A 19 13.01 5.67 -1.02
C LYS A 19 11.69 5.25 -1.61
N LEU A 20 10.58 5.62 -0.99
CA LEU A 20 9.25 5.38 -1.53
C LEU A 20 9.11 6.05 -2.91
N SER A 21 9.51 7.30 -3.04
CA SER A 21 9.45 8.04 -4.30
C SER A 21 10.31 7.40 -5.38
N GLN A 22 11.49 6.90 -5.03
CA GLN A 22 12.36 6.21 -5.98
C GLN A 22 11.73 4.93 -6.52
N VAL A 23 11.09 4.15 -5.64
CA VAL A 23 10.43 2.91 -6.05
C VAL A 23 9.22 3.22 -6.93
N VAL A 24 8.42 4.22 -6.57
CA VAL A 24 7.26 4.64 -7.37
C VAL A 24 7.71 5.09 -8.76
N TYR A 25 8.77 5.87 -8.84
CA TYR A 25 9.32 6.32 -10.12
C TYR A 25 9.75 5.15 -10.98
N TYR A 26 10.45 4.17 -10.39
CA TYR A 26 10.88 2.97 -11.09
C TYR A 26 9.70 2.18 -11.64
N ILE A 27 8.69 1.94 -10.81
CA ILE A 27 7.51 1.18 -11.22
C ILE A 27 6.76 1.93 -12.33
N LYS A 28 6.66 3.24 -12.23
CA LYS A 28 6.00 4.06 -13.23
C LYS A 28 6.71 4.00 -14.59
N GLU A 29 8.04 3.90 -14.59
CA GLU A 29 8.84 3.81 -15.81
C GLU A 29 8.72 2.46 -16.50
N TYR A 30 8.70 1.38 -15.74
CA TYR A 30 8.88 0.02 -16.28
C TYR A 30 7.64 -0.84 -16.29
N TYR A 31 6.56 -0.40 -15.65
CA TYR A 31 5.33 -1.19 -15.57
C TYR A 31 4.14 -0.31 -15.94
N PRO A 32 3.14 -0.90 -16.65
CA PRO A 32 1.92 -0.16 -16.98
C PRO A 32 1.13 0.19 -15.72
N ALA A 33 0.52 1.37 -15.72
CA ALA A 33 -0.34 1.76 -14.62
C ALA A 33 -1.60 0.91 -14.59
N LEU A 34 -2.06 0.56 -13.40
CA LEU A 34 -3.33 -0.13 -13.20
C LEU A 34 -4.42 0.96 -13.06
N PHE A 35 -5.32 1.01 -14.04
CA PHE A 35 -6.38 2.01 -14.04
C PHE A 35 -7.57 1.57 -13.19
N PHE A 36 -7.95 2.40 -12.24
CA PHE A 36 -9.13 2.19 -11.39
C PHE A 36 -9.59 3.54 -10.85
N ASP A 37 -10.82 3.59 -10.35
CA ASP A 37 -11.37 4.79 -9.74
C ASP A 37 -11.94 4.49 -8.35
N CYS A 38 -12.52 5.48 -7.69
CA CYS A 38 -13.01 5.30 -6.32
C CYS A 38 -14.16 4.30 -6.21
N THR A 39 -14.85 3.97 -7.29
CA THR A 39 -15.90 2.96 -7.26
C THR A 39 -15.34 1.55 -7.17
N ASP A 40 -14.06 1.37 -7.47
CA ASP A 40 -13.38 0.08 -7.40
C ASP A 40 -12.72 -0.17 -6.03
N TYR A 41 -12.73 0.82 -5.14
CA TYR A 41 -11.98 0.75 -3.88
C TYR A 41 -12.40 -0.43 -2.99
N ASP A 42 -13.69 -0.68 -2.86
CA ASP A 42 -14.17 -1.80 -2.03
C ASP A 42 -13.71 -3.14 -2.58
N THR A 43 -13.78 -3.32 -3.90
CA THR A 43 -13.30 -4.54 -4.55
C THR A 43 -11.79 -4.70 -4.38
N LEU A 44 -11.03 -3.62 -4.58
CA LEU A 44 -9.58 -3.65 -4.40
C LEU A 44 -9.21 -3.93 -2.94
N TYR A 45 -9.93 -3.33 -2.01
CA TYR A 45 -9.73 -3.59 -0.58
C TYR A 45 -9.91 -5.09 -0.29
N GLU A 46 -10.98 -5.69 -0.78
CA GLU A 46 -11.23 -7.13 -0.57
C GLU A 46 -10.11 -7.98 -1.17
N LEU A 47 -9.66 -7.65 -2.38
CA LEU A 47 -8.58 -8.38 -3.03
C LEU A 47 -7.25 -8.25 -2.27
N MET A 48 -6.94 -7.05 -1.80
CA MET A 48 -5.69 -6.79 -1.07
C MET A 48 -5.65 -7.49 0.28
N THR A 49 -6.80 -7.66 0.91
CA THR A 49 -6.88 -8.12 2.30
C THR A 49 -7.40 -9.54 2.45
N HIS A 50 -7.74 -10.20 1.34
CA HIS A 50 -8.35 -11.54 1.36
C HIS A 50 -7.54 -12.53 2.21
N ASP A 51 -6.23 -12.59 2.01
CA ASP A 51 -5.35 -13.52 2.73
C ASP A 51 -4.74 -12.92 4.00
N LYS A 52 -5.10 -11.67 4.33
CA LYS A 52 -4.49 -10.94 5.46
C LYS A 52 -5.42 -10.81 6.65
N LYS A 53 -6.70 -11.13 6.49
CA LYS A 53 -7.67 -11.08 7.59
C LYS A 53 -7.45 -12.25 8.53
N ASN A 54 -7.38 -11.96 9.83
CA ASN A 54 -7.37 -12.99 10.85
C ASN A 54 -8.71 -13.03 11.55
N GLU A 55 -8.83 -13.85 12.60
CA GLU A 55 -10.03 -13.91 13.41
C GLU A 55 -10.33 -12.53 14.00
N GLY A 56 -11.60 -12.13 13.98
CA GLY A 56 -12.02 -10.82 14.45
C GLY A 56 -11.92 -9.73 13.41
N GLY A 57 -11.53 -10.06 12.16
CA GLY A 57 -11.50 -9.11 11.07
C GLY A 57 -10.33 -8.14 11.10
N ILE A 58 -9.33 -8.38 11.94
CA ILE A 58 -8.12 -7.58 11.99
C ILE A 58 -7.25 -7.91 10.79
N ILE A 59 -6.77 -6.87 10.11
CA ILE A 59 -5.93 -7.02 8.93
C ILE A 59 -4.49 -6.68 9.31
N ASN A 60 -3.59 -7.64 9.14
CA ASN A 60 -2.18 -7.47 9.47
C ASN A 60 -1.33 -7.48 8.21
N PHE A 61 -0.40 -6.54 8.13
CA PHE A 61 0.55 -6.41 7.04
C PHE A 61 1.97 -6.60 7.54
N THR A 62 2.83 -7.06 6.63
CA THR A 62 4.27 -6.97 6.83
C THR A 62 4.73 -5.69 6.17
N LEU A 63 5.20 -4.75 6.96
CA LEU A 63 5.62 -3.43 6.50
C LEU A 63 7.11 -3.23 6.74
N LEU A 64 7.66 -2.16 6.19
CA LEU A 64 9.07 -1.83 6.33
C LEU A 64 9.24 -0.52 7.09
N LYS A 65 10.14 -0.50 8.07
CA LYS A 65 10.56 0.75 8.70
C LYS A 65 11.67 1.40 7.87
N ASN A 66 12.50 0.58 7.23
CA ASN A 66 13.54 1.01 6.30
C ASN A 66 13.92 -0.20 5.45
N VAL A 67 14.79 0.01 4.47
CA VAL A 67 15.31 -1.11 3.68
C VAL A 67 16.02 -2.09 4.63
N GLY A 68 15.58 -3.35 4.60
CA GLY A 68 16.12 -4.37 5.48
C GLY A 68 15.55 -4.38 6.91
N ASP A 69 14.69 -3.45 7.26
CA ASP A 69 14.07 -3.39 8.59
C ASP A 69 12.58 -3.72 8.48
N VAL A 70 12.24 -4.99 8.65
CA VAL A 70 10.89 -5.53 8.45
C VAL A 70 10.11 -5.48 9.76
N ARG A 71 8.87 -5.00 9.67
CA ARG A 71 7.91 -4.95 10.77
C ARG A 71 6.73 -5.86 10.43
N ILE A 72 6.62 -7.00 11.09
CA ILE A 72 5.55 -7.98 10.85
C ILE A 72 4.32 -7.65 11.70
N ASN A 73 3.17 -8.22 11.29
CA ASN A 73 1.90 -8.11 12.04
C ASN A 73 1.48 -6.68 12.36
N GLN A 74 1.68 -5.75 11.42
CA GLN A 74 1.23 -4.38 11.59
C GLN A 74 -0.25 -4.28 11.25
N SER A 75 -1.07 -3.90 12.23
CA SER A 75 -2.51 -3.71 12.03
C SER A 75 -2.75 -2.48 11.17
N VAL A 76 -3.58 -2.63 10.14
CA VAL A 76 -3.91 -1.54 9.22
C VAL A 76 -5.42 -1.42 9.10
N THR A 77 -5.93 -0.20 9.24
CA THR A 77 -7.36 0.08 9.10
C THR A 77 -7.74 0.15 7.63
N LYS A 78 -9.03 -0.08 7.35
CA LYS A 78 -9.58 0.07 5.99
C LYS A 78 -9.31 1.48 5.45
N GLU A 79 -9.46 2.48 6.31
CA GLU A 79 -9.24 3.88 5.93
C GLU A 79 -7.82 4.10 5.40
N LYS A 80 -6.82 3.54 6.07
CA LYS A 80 -5.42 3.66 5.62
C LYS A 80 -5.17 2.91 4.31
N ILE A 81 -5.82 1.77 4.13
CA ILE A 81 -5.71 1.02 2.88
C ILE A 81 -6.30 1.83 1.73
N LEU A 82 -7.47 2.43 1.93
CA LEU A 82 -8.07 3.28 0.90
C LEU A 82 -7.22 4.52 0.61
N GLU A 83 -6.59 5.07 1.63
CA GLU A 83 -5.63 6.17 1.48
C GLU A 83 -4.45 5.77 0.61
N SER A 84 -3.97 4.52 0.73
CA SER A 84 -2.89 4.01 -0.11
C SER A 84 -3.30 3.88 -1.58
N LEU A 85 -4.58 3.57 -1.83
CA LEU A 85 -5.10 3.55 -3.20
C LEU A 85 -5.18 4.95 -3.80
N ASP A 86 -5.56 5.94 -3.00
CA ASP A 86 -5.51 7.34 -3.43
C ASP A 86 -4.08 7.77 -3.77
N PHE A 87 -3.13 7.39 -2.96
CA PHE A 87 -1.72 7.68 -3.21
C PHE A 87 -1.26 7.09 -4.54
N TYR A 88 -1.65 5.84 -4.82
CA TYR A 88 -1.31 5.20 -6.09
C TYR A 88 -1.87 6.00 -7.27
N ARG A 89 -3.15 6.36 -7.20
CA ARG A 89 -3.80 7.11 -8.29
C ARG A 89 -3.12 8.46 -8.51
N GLU A 90 -2.83 9.19 -7.45
CA GLU A 90 -2.15 10.48 -7.56
C GLU A 90 -0.75 10.32 -8.14
N SER A 91 -0.01 9.32 -7.69
CA SER A 91 1.37 9.08 -8.15
C SER A 91 1.44 8.69 -9.62
N PHE A 92 0.43 7.97 -10.11
CA PHE A 92 0.40 7.47 -11.49
C PHE A 92 -0.48 8.32 -12.41
N GLY A 93 -1.13 9.35 -11.90
CA GLY A 93 -1.94 10.28 -12.70
C GLY A 93 -3.21 9.69 -13.28
N ILE A 94 -3.84 8.79 -12.55
CA ILE A 94 -5.07 8.13 -13.03
C ILE A 94 -6.30 8.47 -12.19
#